data_2e67581c2c4a880f73e45bd5fc08a97c
#
_entry.id   2e67581c2c4a880f73e45bd5fc08a97c
#
_cell.length_a   1.000
_cell.length_b   1.000
_cell.length_c   1.000
_cell.angle_alpha   90.00
_cell.angle_beta   90.00
_cell.angle_gamma   90.00
#
_symmetry.space_group_name_H-M   'P 1'
#
loop_
_entity.id
_entity.type
_entity.pdbx_description
1 polymer ?
#
loop_
_entity_poly.entity_id
_entity_poly.type
_entity_poly.pdbx_seq_one_letter_code
_entity_poly.pdbx_strand_id
1 'polypeptide(L)'
;LKKYDISSLKYIFLAGERADPESIKWTMDMTKKPVIDHWWQTETGWSIAGNFPEYGIFDILYGSTGKSAPGYSVEVLNEDGEAVPFENMGNLVIKLPLPPGCSSEIWNDKSRFYEAYLKKYKGYYNTSDAGIIDKNGYISVMSRTDDIINCAGHRLSTGSIEEILTSHSDIAECAVVGLKDTLKGEVPVGLIILNNDYTKLEKDIIKDTVSLVREKLGPVAS
;
A
#
# COMPACT_ATOMS: atom_id res chain seq x y z
N LEU A 1 2.89 7.59 -27.02
CA LEU A 1 3.94 8.58 -26.68
C LEU A 1 4.64 9.19 -27.90
N LYS A 2 4.83 8.46 -29.01
CA LYS A 2 5.47 8.99 -30.24
C LYS A 2 4.83 10.29 -30.78
N LYS A 3 3.65 10.67 -30.32
CA LYS A 3 2.87 11.82 -30.75
C LYS A 3 3.19 13.11 -29.94
N TYR A 4 3.89 12.98 -28.83
CA TYR A 4 4.15 14.09 -27.90
C TYR A 4 5.64 14.18 -27.57
N ASP A 5 6.14 15.42 -27.50
CA ASP A 5 7.49 15.67 -26.98
C ASP A 5 7.48 15.68 -25.47
N ILE A 6 8.12 14.68 -24.87
CA ILE A 6 8.28 14.55 -23.41
C ILE A 6 9.74 14.76 -22.98
N SER A 7 10.59 15.38 -23.81
CA SER A 7 12.01 15.56 -23.54
C SER A 7 12.28 16.38 -22.28
N SER A 8 11.45 17.37 -22.01
CA SER A 8 11.53 18.22 -20.82
C SER A 8 11.11 17.54 -19.52
N LEU A 9 10.37 16.42 -19.59
CA LEU A 9 9.94 15.68 -18.42
C LEU A 9 11.15 15.02 -17.75
N LYS A 10 11.33 15.25 -16.45
CA LYS A 10 12.44 14.68 -15.66
C LYS A 10 12.00 13.48 -14.84
N TYR A 11 10.88 13.59 -14.17
CA TYR A 11 10.33 12.59 -13.25
C TYR A 11 8.83 12.45 -13.45
N ILE A 12 8.30 11.29 -13.09
CA ILE A 12 6.86 11.02 -12.98
C ILE A 12 6.61 10.62 -11.54
N PHE A 13 5.63 11.25 -10.89
CA PHE A 13 5.25 10.93 -9.53
C PHE A 13 3.88 10.26 -9.50
N LEU A 14 3.77 9.19 -8.73
CA LEU A 14 2.52 8.46 -8.48
C LEU A 14 2.13 8.62 -7.02
N ALA A 15 0.85 8.75 -6.75
CA ALA A 15 0.28 8.78 -5.41
C ALA A 15 -1.21 8.43 -5.44
N GLY A 16 -1.77 8.18 -4.25
CA GLY A 16 -3.21 7.99 -4.04
C GLY A 16 -3.56 6.55 -3.71
N GLU A 17 -2.99 5.60 -4.43
CA GLU A 17 -3.14 4.16 -4.20
C GLU A 17 -1.78 3.49 -4.25
N ARG A 18 -1.73 2.23 -3.78
CA ARG A 18 -0.52 1.43 -3.94
C ARG A 18 -0.21 1.27 -5.43
N ALA A 19 0.95 1.74 -5.83
CA ALA A 19 1.37 1.64 -7.22
C ALA A 19 1.74 0.19 -7.57
N ASP A 20 1.06 -0.36 -8.59
CA ASP A 20 1.36 -1.68 -9.11
C ASP A 20 2.77 -1.74 -9.72
N PRO A 21 3.62 -2.70 -9.29
CA PRO A 21 4.99 -2.84 -9.76
C PRO A 21 5.14 -2.94 -11.29
N GLU A 22 4.25 -3.66 -11.96
CA GLU A 22 4.30 -3.84 -13.42
C GLU A 22 3.94 -2.54 -14.16
N SER A 23 2.97 -1.77 -13.63
CA SER A 23 2.60 -0.46 -14.16
C SER A 23 3.74 0.55 -14.04
N ILE A 24 4.47 0.55 -12.91
CA ILE A 24 5.67 1.39 -12.73
C ILE A 24 6.72 1.02 -13.77
N LYS A 25 7.05 -0.26 -13.87
CA LYS A 25 8.03 -0.77 -14.81
C LYS A 25 7.67 -0.45 -16.26
N TRP A 26 6.43 -0.72 -16.65
CA TRP A 26 5.93 -0.39 -17.99
C TRP A 26 6.06 1.10 -18.29
N THR A 27 5.67 1.96 -17.34
CA THR A 27 5.74 3.41 -17.50
C THR A 27 7.18 3.88 -17.63
N MET A 28 8.11 3.35 -16.84
CA MET A 28 9.53 3.64 -16.94
C MET A 28 10.10 3.18 -18.29
N ASP A 29 9.73 2.00 -18.74
CA ASP A 29 10.17 1.45 -20.03
C ASP A 29 9.67 2.28 -21.21
N MET A 30 8.43 2.73 -21.15
CA MET A 30 7.81 3.53 -22.21
C MET A 30 8.30 4.97 -22.24
N THR A 31 8.54 5.59 -21.12
CA THR A 31 8.90 7.01 -21.02
C THR A 31 10.41 7.24 -20.95
N LYS A 32 11.16 6.23 -20.52
CA LYS A 32 12.57 6.32 -20.13
C LYS A 32 12.83 7.39 -19.07
N LYS A 33 11.84 7.59 -18.20
CA LYS A 33 11.92 8.53 -17.08
C LYS A 33 11.72 7.78 -15.77
N PRO A 34 12.38 8.21 -14.69
CA PRO A 34 12.11 7.65 -13.36
C PRO A 34 10.66 7.85 -12.98
N VAL A 35 10.02 6.79 -12.48
CA VAL A 35 8.67 6.81 -11.90
C VAL A 35 8.83 6.64 -10.40
N ILE A 36 8.39 7.63 -9.66
CA ILE A 36 8.54 7.73 -8.21
C ILE A 36 7.18 7.56 -7.57
N ASP A 37 6.98 6.47 -6.86
CA ASP A 37 5.86 6.35 -5.96
C ASP A 37 6.15 7.12 -4.67
N HIS A 38 5.12 7.73 -4.08
CA HIS A 38 5.26 8.45 -2.83
C HIS A 38 3.98 8.36 -1.99
N TRP A 39 4.16 8.28 -0.69
CA TRP A 39 3.08 8.12 0.27
C TRP A 39 2.87 9.42 1.05
N TRP A 40 1.63 9.87 1.07
CA TRP A 40 1.19 11.04 1.81
C TRP A 40 -0.28 10.92 2.21
N GLN A 41 -0.72 11.78 3.09
CA GLN A 41 -2.10 11.90 3.50
C GLN A 41 -2.50 13.39 3.46
N THR A 42 -3.79 13.67 3.34
CA THR A 42 -4.31 15.04 3.39
C THR A 42 -3.83 15.77 4.66
N GLU A 43 -3.80 15.04 5.77
CA GLU A 43 -3.39 15.53 7.09
C GLU A 43 -1.91 15.86 7.17
N THR A 44 -1.08 15.26 6.36
CA THR A 44 0.37 15.51 6.37
C THR A 44 0.79 16.65 5.46
N GLY A 45 -0.08 17.06 4.51
CA GLY A 45 0.15 18.18 3.59
C GLY A 45 1.29 17.98 2.60
N TRP A 46 2.13 16.98 2.80
CA TRP A 46 3.26 16.60 1.97
C TRP A 46 3.60 15.11 2.15
N SER A 47 4.51 14.62 1.31
CA SER A 47 4.94 13.22 1.34
C SER A 47 5.60 12.84 2.65
N ILE A 48 5.10 11.76 3.26
CA ILE A 48 5.68 11.09 4.43
C ILE A 48 6.90 10.27 3.99
N ALA A 49 6.78 9.63 2.84
CA ALA A 49 7.85 8.84 2.23
C ALA A 49 7.86 9.02 0.72
N GLY A 50 9.03 8.88 0.13
CA GLY A 50 9.24 9.01 -1.30
C GLY A 50 10.72 8.86 -1.67
N ASN A 51 10.99 9.06 -2.95
CA ASN A 51 12.31 9.27 -3.47
C ASN A 51 12.42 10.75 -3.87
N PHE A 52 13.32 11.48 -3.25
CA PHE A 52 13.41 12.93 -3.38
C PHE A 52 14.67 13.32 -4.17
N PRO A 53 14.54 13.65 -5.47
CA PRO A 53 15.68 13.92 -6.34
C PRO A 53 16.65 14.99 -5.84
N GLU A 54 16.16 15.98 -5.10
CA GLU A 54 16.97 17.06 -4.52
C GLU A 54 17.94 16.58 -3.44
N TYR A 55 17.64 15.45 -2.81
CA TYR A 55 18.49 14.80 -1.79
C TYR A 55 19.28 13.60 -2.33
N GLY A 56 19.25 13.40 -3.65
CA GLY A 56 19.76 12.21 -4.32
C GLY A 56 18.67 11.15 -4.49
N ILE A 57 18.66 10.53 -5.66
CA ILE A 57 17.71 9.44 -5.95
C ILE A 57 18.30 8.15 -5.41
N PHE A 58 17.52 7.48 -4.55
CA PHE A 58 17.79 6.10 -4.16
C PHE A 58 17.36 5.15 -5.28
N ASP A 59 17.70 3.88 -5.17
CA ASP A 59 17.16 2.86 -6.04
C ASP A 59 15.63 2.86 -5.96
N ILE A 60 14.97 2.87 -7.11
CA ILE A 60 13.52 2.78 -7.18
C ILE A 60 13.15 1.31 -7.05
N LEU A 61 12.61 0.94 -5.89
CA LEU A 61 12.11 -0.41 -5.64
C LEU A 61 10.62 -0.47 -5.97
N TYR A 62 10.26 -1.36 -6.88
CA TYR A 62 8.85 -1.55 -7.26
C TYR A 62 8.03 -2.05 -6.08
N GLY A 63 6.88 -1.43 -5.84
CA GLY A 63 6.02 -1.71 -4.69
C GLY A 63 6.44 -1.04 -3.39
N SER A 64 7.49 -0.18 -3.42
CA SER A 64 7.90 0.67 -2.31
C SER A 64 7.68 2.14 -2.64
N THR A 65 7.21 2.88 -1.65
CA THR A 65 7.08 4.34 -1.72
C THR A 65 8.40 5.08 -1.42
N GLY A 66 9.52 4.35 -1.34
CA GLY A 66 10.82 4.93 -1.02
C GLY A 66 11.09 5.00 0.48
N LYS A 67 11.80 6.05 0.93
CA LYS A 67 12.20 6.24 2.33
C LYS A 67 11.50 7.43 2.95
N SER A 68 11.50 7.50 4.29
CA SER A 68 10.93 8.63 5.03
C SER A 68 11.48 9.96 4.53
N ALA A 69 10.58 10.91 4.32
CA ALA A 69 10.94 12.28 4.00
C ALA A 69 11.62 12.96 5.19
N PRO A 70 12.47 13.97 4.96
CA PRO A 70 13.06 14.76 6.03
C PRO A 70 12.00 15.31 6.99
N GLY A 71 12.21 15.10 8.28
CA GLY A 71 11.28 15.50 9.34
C GLY A 71 10.26 14.42 9.74
N TYR A 72 10.11 13.34 8.98
CA TYR A 72 9.27 12.21 9.35
C TYR A 72 10.11 11.06 9.89
N SER A 73 9.66 10.45 11.00
CA SER A 73 10.20 9.22 11.55
C SER A 73 9.09 8.17 11.52
N VAL A 74 9.10 7.33 10.48
CA VAL A 74 8.12 6.27 10.29
C VAL A 74 8.57 5.00 10.99
N GLU A 75 7.67 4.39 11.74
CA GLU A 75 7.88 3.11 12.43
C GLU A 75 6.71 2.17 12.13
N VAL A 76 6.91 0.88 12.39
CA VAL A 76 5.88 -0.15 12.24
C VAL A 76 5.58 -0.74 13.60
N LEU A 77 4.32 -0.68 14.02
CA LEU A 77 3.87 -1.20 15.32
C LEU A 77 2.84 -2.31 15.15
N ASN A 78 2.80 -3.22 16.13
CA ASN A 78 1.69 -4.17 16.27
C ASN A 78 0.46 -3.48 16.90
N GLU A 79 -0.62 -4.25 17.13
CA GLU A 79 -1.85 -3.71 17.74
C GLU A 79 -1.64 -3.24 19.18
N ASP A 80 -0.68 -3.79 19.89
CA ASP A 80 -0.34 -3.44 21.28
C ASP A 80 0.59 -2.21 21.37
N GLY A 81 1.02 -1.67 20.22
CA GLY A 81 1.89 -0.50 20.14
C GLY A 81 3.39 -0.82 20.31
N GLU A 82 3.77 -2.07 20.14
CA GLU A 82 5.16 -2.51 20.18
C GLU A 82 5.76 -2.52 18.77
N ALA A 83 7.05 -2.18 18.66
CA ALA A 83 7.76 -2.20 17.39
C ALA A 83 7.86 -3.63 16.84
N VAL A 84 7.53 -3.81 15.56
CA VAL A 84 7.74 -5.09 14.88
C VAL A 84 9.11 -5.12 14.19
N PRO A 85 9.71 -6.31 14.01
CA PRO A 85 10.97 -6.44 13.27
C PRO A 85 10.81 -5.97 11.80
N PHE A 86 11.93 -5.55 11.20
CA PHE A 86 11.98 -5.26 9.77
C PHE A 86 11.39 -6.41 8.93
N GLU A 87 10.83 -6.06 7.78
CA GLU A 87 10.21 -7.00 6.84
C GLU A 87 8.92 -7.66 7.35
N ASN A 88 8.44 -7.27 8.54
CA ASN A 88 7.14 -7.72 9.04
C ASN A 88 6.07 -6.62 8.90
N MET A 89 4.86 -7.05 8.55
CA MET A 89 3.74 -6.13 8.37
C MET A 89 3.17 -5.69 9.72
N GLY A 90 2.86 -4.41 9.84
CA GLY A 90 2.18 -3.83 10.98
C GLY A 90 1.53 -2.49 10.63
N ASN A 91 1.13 -1.74 11.65
CA ASN A 91 0.55 -0.43 11.47
C ASN A 91 1.67 0.60 11.27
N LEU A 92 1.62 1.33 10.17
CA LEU A 92 2.55 2.44 9.92
C LEU A 92 2.17 3.61 10.80
N VAL A 93 3.14 4.10 11.55
CA VAL A 93 2.95 5.25 12.46
C VAL A 93 4.08 6.26 12.27
N ILE A 94 3.82 7.51 12.64
CA ILE A 94 4.82 8.57 12.58
C ILE A 94 5.11 9.02 14.00
N LYS A 95 6.37 8.93 14.41
CA LYS A 95 6.81 9.40 15.73
C LYS A 95 6.62 10.91 15.86
N LEU A 96 6.05 11.35 16.96
CA LEU A 96 5.85 12.77 17.24
C LEU A 96 7.15 13.46 17.68
N PRO A 97 7.33 14.77 17.41
CA PRO A 97 6.36 15.69 16.78
C PRO A 97 6.29 15.50 15.25
N LEU A 98 5.11 15.81 14.68
CA LEU A 98 4.97 15.90 13.23
C LEU A 98 5.68 17.16 12.69
N PRO A 99 6.10 17.15 11.41
CA PRO A 99 6.61 18.34 10.74
C PRO A 99 5.59 19.50 10.73
N PRO A 100 6.04 20.77 10.66
CA PRO A 100 5.16 21.93 10.77
C PRO A 100 4.06 22.05 9.71
N GLY A 101 4.20 21.38 8.56
CA GLY A 101 3.20 21.36 7.48
C GLY A 101 2.01 20.46 7.72
N CYS A 102 2.06 19.61 8.76
CA CYS A 102 0.99 18.69 9.07
C CYS A 102 -0.18 19.38 9.77
N SER A 103 -1.37 18.79 9.60
CA SER A 103 -2.59 19.22 10.30
C SER A 103 -2.42 19.07 11.81
N SER A 104 -2.88 20.06 12.56
CA SER A 104 -2.84 20.05 14.04
C SER A 104 -4.22 19.79 14.66
N GLU A 105 -5.28 19.93 13.86
CA GLU A 105 -6.65 19.74 14.33
C GLU A 105 -7.62 19.52 13.17
N ILE A 106 -8.82 19.02 13.47
CA ILE A 106 -9.97 19.05 12.58
C ILE A 106 -10.76 20.33 12.86
N TRP A 107 -11.25 20.98 11.82
CA TRP A 107 -12.01 22.22 11.92
C TRP A 107 -13.17 22.09 12.95
N ASN A 108 -13.12 22.97 13.95
CA ASN A 108 -14.06 22.99 15.08
C ASN A 108 -14.18 21.69 15.90
N ASP A 109 -13.24 20.73 15.75
CA ASP A 109 -13.31 19.44 16.47
C ASP A 109 -11.90 18.90 16.80
N LYS A 110 -11.24 19.52 17.77
CA LYS A 110 -9.92 19.07 18.26
C LYS A 110 -9.97 17.68 18.89
N SER A 111 -11.10 17.34 19.54
CA SER A 111 -11.24 16.05 20.18
C SER A 111 -11.23 14.92 19.17
N ARG A 112 -11.89 15.11 18.04
CA ARG A 112 -11.90 14.13 16.94
C ARG A 112 -10.53 13.91 16.34
N PHE A 113 -9.71 14.98 16.20
CA PHE A 113 -8.33 14.82 15.73
C PHE A 113 -7.52 13.94 16.67
N TYR A 114 -7.60 14.20 17.98
CA TYR A 114 -6.92 13.39 18.99
C TYR A 114 -7.39 11.92 18.96
N GLU A 115 -8.69 11.69 18.95
CA GLU A 115 -9.27 10.33 18.94
C GLU A 115 -8.87 9.54 17.69
N ALA A 116 -8.86 10.18 16.52
CA ALA A 116 -8.55 9.52 15.25
C ALA A 116 -7.07 9.21 15.08
N TYR A 117 -6.19 10.15 15.45
CA TYR A 117 -4.80 10.11 15.04
C TYR A 117 -3.78 9.96 16.18
N LEU A 118 -4.10 10.35 17.41
CA LEU A 118 -3.11 10.43 18.49
C LEU A 118 -3.39 9.49 19.67
N LYS A 119 -4.60 8.99 19.81
CA LYS A 119 -5.02 8.21 20.97
C LYS A 119 -4.51 6.78 20.95
N LYS A 120 -4.52 6.13 19.77
CA LYS A 120 -4.27 4.69 19.65
C LYS A 120 -2.85 4.33 20.09
N TYR A 121 -1.86 5.09 19.66
CA TYR A 121 -0.45 4.83 19.96
C TYR A 121 0.20 6.05 20.63
N LYS A 122 0.50 5.93 21.93
CA LYS A 122 1.08 7.04 22.70
C LYS A 122 2.44 7.47 22.13
N GLY A 123 2.56 8.75 21.76
CA GLY A 123 3.79 9.32 21.19
C GLY A 123 3.90 9.18 19.67
N TYR A 124 2.87 8.67 19.02
CA TYR A 124 2.80 8.50 17.57
C TYR A 124 1.54 9.08 16.97
N TYR A 125 1.64 9.47 15.72
CA TYR A 125 0.51 9.74 14.84
C TYR A 125 0.15 8.44 14.13
N ASN A 126 -1.10 7.99 14.26
CA ASN A 126 -1.64 6.82 13.59
C ASN A 126 -2.06 7.18 12.18
N THR A 127 -1.40 6.63 11.17
CA THR A 127 -1.73 6.89 9.76
C THR A 127 -2.96 6.13 9.29
N SER A 128 -3.37 5.09 10.03
CA SER A 128 -4.35 4.09 9.59
C SER A 128 -3.98 3.38 8.28
N ASP A 129 -2.69 3.35 7.97
CA ASP A 129 -2.12 2.53 6.90
C ASP A 129 -1.33 1.38 7.51
N ALA A 130 -1.34 0.23 6.85
CA ALA A 130 -0.54 -0.93 7.17
C ALA A 130 0.57 -1.10 6.13
N GLY A 131 1.73 -1.55 6.58
CA GLY A 131 2.86 -1.71 5.68
C GLY A 131 4.07 -2.36 6.34
N ILE A 132 5.16 -2.30 5.61
CA ILE A 132 6.45 -2.94 5.94
C ILE A 132 7.56 -1.90 5.79
N ILE A 133 8.56 -1.98 6.65
CA ILE A 133 9.85 -1.29 6.44
C ILE A 133 10.92 -2.36 6.29
N ASP A 134 11.70 -2.31 5.22
CA ASP A 134 12.80 -3.21 5.01
C ASP A 134 14.06 -2.79 5.80
N LYS A 135 15.10 -3.64 5.79
CA LYS A 135 16.38 -3.40 6.49
C LYS A 135 17.14 -2.17 5.96
N ASN A 136 16.83 -1.71 4.76
CA ASN A 136 17.45 -0.55 4.13
C ASN A 136 16.63 0.74 4.35
N GLY A 137 15.49 0.64 5.05
CA GLY A 137 14.60 1.75 5.36
C GLY A 137 13.59 2.09 4.25
N TYR A 138 13.39 1.20 3.29
CA TYR A 138 12.34 1.36 2.29
C TYR A 138 10.98 0.98 2.87
N ILE A 139 10.00 1.84 2.63
CA ILE A 139 8.64 1.71 3.12
C ILE A 139 7.75 1.19 1.99
N SER A 140 7.00 0.14 2.26
CA SER A 140 5.96 -0.38 1.38
C SER A 140 4.62 -0.26 2.11
N VAL A 141 3.75 0.63 1.61
CA VAL A 141 2.38 0.76 2.08
C VAL A 141 1.55 -0.32 1.41
N MET A 142 0.91 -1.18 2.19
CA MET A 142 0.24 -2.38 1.68
C MET A 142 -1.26 -2.20 1.55
N SER A 143 -1.90 -1.52 2.51
CA SER A 143 -3.35 -1.24 2.54
C SER A 143 -3.68 -0.30 3.67
N ARG A 144 -4.94 0.12 3.75
CA ARG A 144 -5.51 0.73 4.95
C ARG A 144 -5.64 -0.33 6.05
N THR A 145 -5.55 0.07 7.31
CA THR A 145 -5.72 -0.86 8.45
C THR A 145 -7.16 -1.37 8.58
N ASP A 146 -8.13 -0.62 8.08
CA ASP A 146 -9.54 -0.99 7.98
C ASP A 146 -9.83 -1.98 6.82
N ASP A 147 -8.91 -2.08 5.84
CA ASP A 147 -8.99 -3.03 4.72
C ASP A 147 -8.20 -4.33 5.00
N ILE A 148 -7.60 -4.47 6.18
CA ILE A 148 -6.93 -5.71 6.58
C ILE A 148 -7.97 -6.77 6.97
N ILE A 149 -7.92 -7.91 6.31
CA ILE A 149 -8.76 -9.08 6.58
C ILE A 149 -8.09 -9.93 7.67
N ASN A 150 -8.79 -10.13 8.79
CA ASN A 150 -8.29 -10.96 9.88
C ASN A 150 -8.83 -12.40 9.75
N CYS A 151 -8.13 -13.22 8.99
CA CYS A 151 -8.51 -14.60 8.68
C CYS A 151 -7.74 -15.60 9.55
N ALA A 152 -8.43 -16.32 10.43
CA ALA A 152 -7.85 -17.34 11.30
C ALA A 152 -6.59 -16.87 12.05
N GLY A 153 -6.58 -15.63 12.52
CA GLY A 153 -5.45 -15.02 13.23
C GLY A 153 -4.33 -14.47 12.34
N HIS A 154 -4.48 -14.57 11.02
CA HIS A 154 -3.56 -13.98 10.05
C HIS A 154 -4.10 -12.65 9.53
N ARG A 155 -3.22 -11.66 9.38
CA ARG A 155 -3.53 -10.35 8.78
C ARG A 155 -3.25 -10.41 7.29
N LEU A 156 -4.29 -10.38 6.48
CA LEU A 156 -4.20 -10.41 5.02
C LEU A 156 -4.49 -9.01 4.47
N SER A 157 -3.58 -8.49 3.65
CA SER A 157 -3.80 -7.24 2.93
C SER A 157 -4.67 -7.51 1.70
N THR A 158 -5.76 -6.75 1.56
CA THR A 158 -6.59 -6.78 0.34
C THR A 158 -5.75 -6.47 -0.89
N GLY A 159 -4.94 -5.41 -0.83
CA GLY A 159 -4.06 -5.01 -1.94
C GLY A 159 -3.05 -6.08 -2.35
N SER A 160 -2.52 -6.88 -1.41
CA SER A 160 -1.62 -7.98 -1.76
C SER A 160 -2.34 -9.11 -2.50
N ILE A 161 -3.59 -9.39 -2.16
CA ILE A 161 -4.40 -10.37 -2.88
C ILE A 161 -4.79 -9.82 -4.25
N GLU A 162 -5.18 -8.55 -4.33
CA GLU A 162 -5.53 -7.86 -5.58
C GLU A 162 -4.37 -7.84 -6.58
N GLU A 163 -3.15 -7.55 -6.12
CA GLU A 163 -1.93 -7.61 -6.95
C GLU A 163 -1.71 -9.01 -7.55
N ILE A 164 -1.94 -10.05 -6.76
CA ILE A 164 -1.84 -11.44 -7.25
C ILE A 164 -2.94 -11.73 -8.26
N LEU A 165 -4.17 -11.33 -8.00
CA LEU A 165 -5.29 -11.55 -8.91
C LEU A 165 -5.09 -10.82 -10.25
N THR A 166 -4.64 -9.57 -10.23
CA THR A 166 -4.39 -8.77 -11.45
C THR A 166 -3.19 -9.27 -12.24
N SER A 167 -2.29 -10.07 -11.64
CA SER A 167 -1.22 -10.75 -12.39
C SER A 167 -1.73 -11.87 -13.32
N HIS A 168 -3.00 -12.29 -13.18
CA HIS A 168 -3.60 -13.29 -14.07
C HIS A 168 -4.03 -12.65 -15.39
N SER A 169 -3.61 -13.24 -16.53
CA SER A 169 -3.80 -12.68 -17.87
C SER A 169 -5.26 -12.40 -18.27
N ASP A 170 -6.21 -13.15 -17.72
CA ASP A 170 -7.62 -13.05 -18.05
C ASP A 170 -8.38 -12.05 -17.15
N ILE A 171 -7.72 -11.43 -16.16
CA ILE A 171 -8.33 -10.46 -15.24
C ILE A 171 -7.97 -9.03 -15.69
N ALA A 172 -8.98 -8.20 -15.89
CA ALA A 172 -8.82 -6.77 -16.18
C ALA A 172 -8.73 -5.95 -14.91
N GLU A 173 -9.63 -6.20 -13.96
CA GLU A 173 -9.72 -5.50 -12.68
C GLU A 173 -10.18 -6.46 -11.58
N CYS A 174 -9.83 -6.16 -10.34
CA CYS A 174 -10.38 -6.88 -9.20
C CYS A 174 -10.51 -5.97 -7.98
N ALA A 175 -11.32 -6.41 -7.03
CA ALA A 175 -11.41 -5.87 -5.68
C ALA A 175 -11.51 -7.02 -4.69
N VAL A 176 -10.88 -6.91 -3.52
CA VAL A 176 -10.92 -7.91 -2.47
C VAL A 176 -11.55 -7.31 -1.21
N VAL A 177 -12.50 -8.02 -0.64
CA VAL A 177 -13.19 -7.62 0.60
C VAL A 177 -13.18 -8.74 1.62
N GLY A 178 -13.16 -8.39 2.91
CA GLY A 178 -13.33 -9.34 4.00
C GLY A 178 -14.82 -9.61 4.24
N LEU A 179 -15.24 -10.87 4.18
CA LEU A 179 -16.56 -11.27 4.63
C LEU A 179 -16.46 -11.96 5.99
N LYS A 180 -17.42 -11.67 6.88
CA LYS A 180 -17.49 -12.29 8.20
C LYS A 180 -17.70 -13.79 8.09
N ASP A 181 -16.88 -14.55 8.81
CA ASP A 181 -16.95 -16.01 8.93
C ASP A 181 -16.96 -16.40 10.41
N THR A 182 -17.79 -17.38 10.76
CA THR A 182 -18.02 -17.79 12.17
C THR A 182 -16.83 -18.52 12.78
N LEU A 183 -15.96 -19.13 11.96
CA LEU A 183 -14.80 -19.92 12.42
C LEU A 183 -13.50 -19.15 12.24
N LYS A 184 -13.34 -18.45 11.12
CA LYS A 184 -12.10 -17.79 10.76
C LYS A 184 -12.08 -16.29 11.13
N GLY A 185 -13.20 -15.74 11.61
CA GLY A 185 -13.38 -14.30 11.84
C GLY A 185 -13.78 -13.60 10.54
N GLU A 186 -12.88 -13.55 9.59
CA GLU A 186 -13.13 -13.06 8.23
C GLU A 186 -12.51 -13.99 7.20
N VAL A 187 -13.06 -13.97 5.98
CA VAL A 187 -12.49 -14.65 4.82
C VAL A 187 -12.38 -13.69 3.64
N PRO A 188 -11.30 -13.75 2.85
CA PRO A 188 -11.17 -12.92 1.67
C PRO A 188 -12.13 -13.38 0.57
N VAL A 189 -12.78 -12.42 -0.09
CA VAL A 189 -13.61 -12.64 -1.28
C VAL A 189 -13.14 -11.70 -2.37
N GLY A 190 -12.67 -12.25 -3.49
CA GLY A 190 -12.27 -11.52 -4.67
C GLY A 190 -13.44 -11.32 -5.63
N LEU A 191 -13.69 -10.08 -6.03
CA LEU A 191 -14.57 -9.71 -7.13
C LEU A 191 -13.67 -9.41 -8.32
N ILE A 192 -13.91 -10.06 -9.46
CA ILE A 192 -13.06 -9.92 -10.64
C ILE A 192 -13.86 -9.49 -11.87
N ILE A 193 -13.25 -8.66 -12.70
CA ILE A 193 -13.70 -8.32 -14.04
C ILE A 193 -12.74 -8.96 -15.03
N LEU A 194 -13.28 -9.74 -15.95
CA LEU A 194 -12.49 -10.42 -16.97
C LEU A 194 -12.15 -9.49 -18.15
N ASN A 195 -11.02 -9.74 -18.79
CA ASN A 195 -10.66 -9.12 -20.05
C ASN A 195 -11.69 -9.50 -21.15
N ASN A 196 -11.89 -8.62 -22.12
CA ASN A 196 -12.89 -8.84 -23.18
C ASN A 196 -12.59 -10.05 -24.07
N ASP A 197 -11.35 -10.51 -24.10
CA ASP A 197 -10.82 -11.58 -24.95
C ASP A 197 -10.41 -12.83 -24.15
N TYR A 198 -10.94 -13.00 -22.92
CA TYR A 198 -10.70 -14.21 -22.15
C TYR A 198 -11.21 -15.46 -22.87
N THR A 199 -10.46 -16.55 -22.80
CA THR A 199 -10.73 -17.77 -23.54
C THR A 199 -11.09 -18.96 -22.66
N LYS A 200 -10.74 -18.90 -21.38
CA LYS A 200 -11.01 -19.96 -20.39
C LYS A 200 -12.46 -19.89 -19.89
N LEU A 201 -12.97 -21.00 -19.40
CA LEU A 201 -14.24 -21.00 -18.69
C LEU A 201 -14.07 -20.30 -17.34
N GLU A 202 -15.06 -19.53 -16.91
CA GLU A 202 -15.05 -18.79 -15.64
C GLU A 202 -14.66 -19.64 -14.44
N LYS A 203 -15.19 -20.90 -14.37
CA LYS A 203 -14.86 -21.86 -13.32
C LYS A 203 -13.36 -22.23 -13.28
N ASP A 204 -12.68 -22.24 -14.43
CA ASP A 204 -11.27 -22.56 -14.53
C ASP A 204 -10.43 -21.34 -14.11
N ILE A 205 -10.87 -20.12 -14.47
CA ILE A 205 -10.27 -18.87 -14.01
C ILE A 205 -10.35 -18.75 -12.49
N ILE A 206 -11.52 -19.07 -11.89
CA ILE A 206 -11.69 -19.09 -10.43
C ILE A 206 -10.72 -20.08 -9.78
N LYS A 207 -10.60 -21.29 -10.34
CA LYS A 207 -9.66 -22.28 -9.82
C LYS A 207 -8.20 -21.85 -9.94
N ASP A 208 -7.82 -21.27 -11.07
CA ASP A 208 -6.48 -20.76 -11.33
C ASP A 208 -6.13 -19.63 -10.35
N THR A 209 -7.03 -18.68 -10.15
CA THR A 209 -6.82 -17.53 -9.24
C THR A 209 -6.72 -17.96 -7.79
N VAL A 210 -7.60 -18.85 -7.31
CA VAL A 210 -7.51 -19.43 -5.96
C VAL A 210 -6.17 -20.17 -5.77
N SER A 211 -5.73 -20.93 -6.77
CA SER A 211 -4.46 -21.65 -6.72
C SER A 211 -3.27 -20.68 -6.68
N LEU A 212 -3.33 -19.60 -7.46
CA LEU A 212 -2.29 -18.57 -7.50
C LEU A 212 -2.16 -17.82 -6.16
N VAL A 213 -3.29 -17.44 -5.55
CA VAL A 213 -3.29 -16.81 -4.22
C VAL A 213 -2.74 -17.79 -3.17
N ARG A 214 -3.13 -19.06 -3.23
CA ARG A 214 -2.64 -20.10 -2.32
C ARG A 214 -1.15 -20.31 -2.43
N GLU A 215 -0.60 -20.30 -3.64
CA GLU A 215 0.83 -20.48 -3.88
C GLU A 215 1.64 -19.29 -3.32
N LYS A 216 1.16 -18.07 -3.52
CA LYS A 216 1.90 -16.86 -3.18
C LYS A 216 1.73 -16.38 -1.75
N LEU A 217 0.54 -16.53 -1.16
CA LEU A 217 0.23 -16.05 0.20
C LEU A 217 -0.09 -17.16 1.19
N GLY A 218 -0.16 -18.40 0.71
CA GLY A 218 -0.48 -19.54 1.54
C GLY A 218 -1.97 -19.88 1.61
N PRO A 219 -2.31 -21.05 2.23
CA PRO A 219 -3.67 -21.59 2.21
C PRO A 219 -4.69 -20.80 3.02
N VAL A 220 -4.26 -19.89 3.88
CA VAL A 220 -5.16 -19.06 4.69
C VAL A 220 -5.81 -17.94 3.87
N ALA A 221 -5.14 -17.52 2.81
CA ALA A 221 -5.60 -16.43 1.94
C ALA A 221 -6.53 -16.88 0.79
N SER A 222 -6.89 -18.19 0.73
CA SER A 222 -7.60 -18.77 -0.41
C SER A 222 -8.71 -19.74 0.00
#